data_0b5f94e0ceef692c4ca863637ac770c9
#
_entry.id   0b5f94e0ceef692c4ca863637ac770c9
#
_cell.length_a   1.000
_cell.length_b   1.000
_cell.length_c   1.000
_cell.angle_alpha   90.00
_cell.angle_beta   90.00
_cell.angle_gamma   90.00
#
_symmetry.space_group_name_H-M   'P 1'
#
loop_
_entity.id
_entity.type
_entity.pdbx_description
1 polymer ?
#
loop_
_entity_poly.entity_id
_entity_poly.type
_entity_poly.pdbx_seq_one_letter_code
_entity_poly.pdbx_strand_id
1 'polypeptide(L)'
;MNRIKTIPLELRQANEFVDNFHRHHDSVHRDKFRFGAVVDGKLVGVCQVARPVSRHLDDGNTLEVVRLCTNGSKDVCSFCYSKAARIAKELGYSKIITYILNSESGASLKASGWQIEAETKGGSWDRPSRRRTTTAPIVPKVRYSRILRKE
;
A
#
# COMPACT_ATOMS: atom_id res chain seq x y z
N MET A 1 -23.90 -7.64 11.03
CA MET A 1 -22.64 -7.59 10.30
C MET A 1 -22.27 -6.17 9.94
N ASN A 2 -21.13 -5.72 10.42
CA ASN A 2 -20.68 -4.36 10.12
C ASN A 2 -20.08 -4.33 8.72
N ARG A 3 -20.63 -3.46 7.88
CA ARG A 3 -20.18 -3.32 6.51
C ARG A 3 -19.06 -2.28 6.44
N ILE A 4 -17.95 -2.65 5.80
CA ILE A 4 -16.86 -1.72 5.54
C ILE A 4 -17.23 -0.85 4.35
N LYS A 5 -17.06 0.45 4.49
CA LYS A 5 -17.32 1.42 3.41
C LYS A 5 -16.07 2.25 3.14
N THR A 6 -15.94 2.73 1.92
CA THR A 6 -14.87 3.68 1.57
C THR A 6 -15.37 5.10 1.68
N ILE A 7 -14.47 5.99 2.09
CA ILE A 7 -14.71 7.43 2.10
C ILE A 7 -13.51 8.15 1.48
N PRO A 8 -13.73 9.32 0.87
CA PRO A 8 -12.60 10.15 0.46
C PRO A 8 -11.92 10.74 1.68
N LEU A 9 -10.63 10.99 1.57
CA LEU A 9 -9.85 11.63 2.62
C LEU A 9 -8.96 12.70 2.03
N GLU A 10 -8.73 13.76 2.80
CA GLU A 10 -7.66 14.70 2.49
C GLU A 10 -6.32 14.07 2.87
N LEU A 11 -5.24 14.49 2.19
CA LEU A 11 -3.90 13.97 2.47
C LEU A 11 -3.51 14.15 3.94
N ARG A 12 -3.85 15.27 4.52
CA ARG A 12 -3.59 15.55 5.94
C ARG A 12 -4.27 14.52 6.85
N GLN A 13 -5.53 14.20 6.58
CA GLN A 13 -6.28 13.22 7.38
C GLN A 13 -5.65 11.82 7.28
N ALA A 14 -5.26 11.43 6.06
CA ALA A 14 -4.62 10.14 5.84
C ALA A 14 -3.29 10.07 6.59
N ASN A 15 -2.46 11.10 6.49
CA ASN A 15 -1.16 11.13 7.16
C ASN A 15 -1.29 11.16 8.68
N GLU A 16 -2.27 11.85 9.22
CA GLU A 16 -2.53 11.83 10.67
C GLU A 16 -2.86 10.43 11.17
N PHE A 17 -3.68 9.69 10.43
CA PHE A 17 -4.00 8.31 10.79
C PHE A 17 -2.76 7.41 10.73
N VAL A 18 -1.95 7.56 9.68
CA VAL A 18 -0.71 6.79 9.53
C VAL A 18 0.25 7.10 10.68
N ASP A 19 0.41 8.35 11.04
CA ASP A 19 1.29 8.74 12.15
C ASP A 19 0.86 8.11 13.48
N ASN A 20 -0.44 7.94 13.68
CA ASN A 20 -0.97 7.37 14.92
C ASN A 20 -0.87 5.84 14.98
N PHE A 21 -0.97 5.14 13.84
CA PHE A 21 -1.10 3.69 13.82
C PHE A 21 0.00 2.95 13.07
N HIS A 22 0.82 3.63 12.31
CA HIS A 22 1.83 3.00 11.46
C HIS A 22 3.23 3.43 11.88
N ARG A 23 3.80 2.74 12.84
CA ARG A 23 5.02 3.15 13.54
C ARG A 23 6.32 2.98 12.75
N HIS A 24 6.28 2.25 11.63
CA HIS A 24 7.50 1.87 10.92
C HIS A 24 7.77 2.68 9.66
N HIS A 25 6.90 3.61 9.33
CA HIS A 25 7.01 4.37 8.09
C HIS A 25 6.62 5.82 8.34
N ASP A 26 7.24 6.70 7.57
CA ASP A 26 6.89 8.12 7.57
C ASP A 26 5.61 8.35 6.78
N SER A 27 5.00 9.51 7.00
CA SER A 27 3.84 9.94 6.22
C SER A 27 4.21 10.09 4.74
N VAL A 28 3.25 9.81 3.87
CA VAL A 28 3.41 9.98 2.43
C VAL A 28 3.20 11.44 2.07
N HIS A 29 4.17 12.05 1.36
CA HIS A 29 4.07 13.44 0.95
C HIS A 29 3.26 13.60 -0.34
N ARG A 30 3.25 12.60 -1.21
CA ARG A 30 2.51 12.62 -2.47
C ARG A 30 1.92 11.25 -2.74
N ASP A 31 0.69 11.25 -3.23
CA ASP A 31 0.05 10.04 -3.72
C ASP A 31 -0.76 10.36 -4.98
N LYS A 32 -1.21 9.32 -5.68
CA LYS A 32 -2.11 9.46 -6.81
C LYS A 32 -3.56 9.47 -6.35
N PHE A 33 -3.86 8.62 -5.38
CA PHE A 33 -5.15 8.64 -4.71
C PHE A 33 -5.03 8.01 -3.33
N ARG A 34 -6.03 8.27 -2.53
CA ARG A 34 -6.14 7.72 -1.17
C ARG A 34 -7.61 7.59 -0.80
N PHE A 35 -7.87 6.71 0.13
CA PHE A 35 -9.21 6.58 0.67
C PHE A 35 -9.14 6.06 2.10
N GLY A 36 -10.24 6.27 2.83
CA GLY A 36 -10.42 5.70 4.14
C GLY A 36 -11.41 4.54 4.11
N ALA A 37 -11.23 3.61 5.03
CA ALA A 37 -12.18 2.55 5.32
C ALA A 37 -12.89 2.87 6.63
N VAL A 38 -14.21 2.84 6.64
CA VAL A 38 -15.01 3.12 7.83
C VAL A 38 -15.92 1.95 8.15
N VAL A 39 -16.11 1.73 9.45
CA VAL A 39 -17.06 0.76 9.98
C VAL A 39 -17.87 1.49 11.04
N ASP A 40 -19.19 1.47 10.89
CA ASP A 40 -20.12 2.17 11.81
C ASP A 40 -19.75 3.63 12.02
N GLY A 41 -19.36 4.30 10.93
CA GLY A 41 -19.00 5.72 10.95
C GLY A 41 -17.62 6.03 11.51
N LYS A 42 -16.86 5.02 11.89
CA LYS A 42 -15.52 5.21 12.46
C LYS A 42 -14.44 4.84 11.44
N LEU A 43 -13.45 5.70 11.29
CA LEU A 43 -12.30 5.45 10.42
C LEU A 43 -11.45 4.32 11.03
N VAL A 44 -11.30 3.22 10.31
CA VAL A 44 -10.57 2.04 10.75
C VAL A 44 -9.36 1.72 9.89
N GLY A 45 -9.23 2.36 8.74
CA GLY A 45 -8.09 2.12 7.85
C GLY A 45 -7.90 3.25 6.86
N VAL A 46 -6.66 3.37 6.39
CA VAL A 46 -6.26 4.35 5.38
C VAL A 46 -5.38 3.64 4.36
N CYS A 47 -5.67 3.85 3.10
CA CYS A 47 -4.87 3.33 1.99
C CYS A 47 -4.39 4.49 1.13
N GLN A 48 -3.10 4.49 0.84
CA GLN A 48 -2.50 5.50 -0.04
C GLN A 48 -1.79 4.80 -1.18
N VAL A 49 -2.08 5.22 -2.40
CA VAL A 49 -1.58 4.62 -3.63
C VAL A 49 -0.86 5.69 -4.44
N ALA A 50 0.33 5.38 -4.90
CA ALA A 50 1.19 6.32 -5.59
C ALA A 50 1.94 5.65 -6.73
N ARG A 51 2.76 6.41 -7.43
CA ARG A 51 3.69 5.85 -8.41
C ARG A 51 4.67 4.94 -7.68
N PRO A 52 5.16 3.86 -8.34
CA PRO A 52 6.15 2.99 -7.71
C PRO A 52 7.36 3.77 -7.20
N VAL A 53 7.81 3.45 -6.00
CA VAL A 53 9.01 4.05 -5.43
C VAL A 53 10.23 3.66 -6.24
N SER A 54 10.27 2.42 -6.75
CA SER A 54 11.34 1.96 -7.63
C SER A 54 11.18 2.54 -9.03
N ARG A 55 12.19 3.27 -9.48
CA ARG A 55 12.22 3.85 -10.83
C ARG A 55 12.07 2.78 -11.92
N HIS A 56 12.61 1.59 -11.67
CA HIS A 56 12.58 0.48 -12.63
C HIS A 56 11.17 -0.09 -12.83
N LEU A 57 10.28 0.12 -11.87
CA LEU A 57 8.91 -0.37 -11.93
C LEU A 57 7.91 0.71 -12.33
N ASP A 58 8.35 1.96 -12.39
CA ASP A 58 7.51 3.11 -12.73
C ASP A 58 7.43 3.28 -14.25
N ASP A 59 6.58 2.49 -14.87
CA ASP A 59 6.42 2.45 -16.34
C ASP A 59 5.22 3.29 -16.83
N GLY A 60 4.60 4.06 -15.96
CA GLY A 60 3.42 4.85 -16.30
C GLY A 60 2.11 4.07 -16.25
N ASN A 61 2.16 2.75 -16.13
CA ASN A 61 0.99 1.87 -16.11
C ASN A 61 0.84 1.08 -14.82
N THR A 62 1.77 1.26 -13.89
CA THR A 62 1.83 0.55 -12.62
C THR A 62 1.68 1.53 -11.47
N LEU A 63 0.89 1.16 -10.47
CA LEU A 63 0.80 1.89 -9.21
C LEU A 63 1.27 1.02 -8.05
N GLU A 64 1.57 1.65 -6.93
CA GLU A 64 1.98 0.96 -5.71
C GLU A 64 1.13 1.40 -4.53
N VAL A 65 0.65 0.44 -3.74
CA VAL A 65 0.09 0.75 -2.43
C VAL A 65 1.28 1.05 -1.53
N VAL A 66 1.53 2.33 -1.30
CA VAL A 66 2.71 2.78 -0.54
C VAL A 66 2.45 2.80 0.95
N ARG A 67 1.19 2.92 1.36
CA ARG A 67 0.79 2.83 2.76
C ARG A 67 -0.58 2.18 2.86
N LEU A 68 -0.68 1.19 3.72
CA LEU A 68 -1.95 0.66 4.18
C LEU A 68 -1.84 0.54 5.69
N CYS A 69 -2.64 1.31 6.38
CA CYS A 69 -2.61 1.38 7.83
C CYS A 69 -4.02 1.15 8.36
N THR A 70 -4.16 0.25 9.33
CA THR A 70 -5.45 -0.04 9.94
C THR A 70 -5.33 -0.07 11.45
N ASN A 71 -6.46 -0.02 12.13
CA ASN A 71 -6.51 -0.16 13.59
C ASN A 71 -6.60 -1.63 14.02
N GLY A 72 -6.39 -2.57 13.09
CA GLY A 72 -6.47 -4.01 13.39
C GLY A 72 -7.86 -4.61 13.21
N SER A 73 -8.86 -3.83 12.81
CA SER A 73 -10.21 -4.34 12.58
C SER A 73 -10.20 -5.43 11.51
N LYS A 74 -11.04 -6.45 11.69
CA LYS A 74 -11.08 -7.62 10.84
C LYS A 74 -11.43 -7.26 9.40
N ASP A 75 -10.75 -7.90 8.47
CA ASP A 75 -10.98 -7.80 7.02
C ASP A 75 -10.69 -6.44 6.39
N VAL A 76 -10.24 -5.45 7.15
CA VAL A 76 -9.98 -4.11 6.63
C VAL A 76 -8.81 -4.12 5.64
N CYS A 77 -7.74 -4.87 5.91
CA CYS A 77 -6.60 -4.95 5.00
C CYS A 77 -7.00 -5.53 3.64
N SER A 78 -7.68 -6.68 3.63
CA SER A 78 -8.12 -7.30 2.37
C SER A 78 -9.12 -6.42 1.63
N PHE A 79 -10.01 -5.76 2.35
CA PHE A 79 -10.93 -4.80 1.76
C PHE A 79 -10.18 -3.67 1.05
N CYS A 80 -9.18 -3.10 1.71
CA CYS A 80 -8.41 -1.98 1.16
C CYS A 80 -7.59 -2.41 -0.05
N TYR A 81 -6.94 -3.58 -0.02
CA TYR A 81 -6.19 -4.08 -1.17
C TYR A 81 -7.10 -4.32 -2.37
N SER A 82 -8.27 -4.91 -2.15
CA SER A 82 -9.26 -5.13 -3.21
C SER A 82 -9.75 -3.80 -3.80
N LYS A 83 -10.05 -2.85 -2.94
CA LYS A 83 -10.55 -1.53 -3.37
C LYS A 83 -9.48 -0.75 -4.13
N ALA A 84 -8.24 -0.76 -3.64
CA ALA A 84 -7.12 -0.09 -4.32
C ALA A 84 -6.94 -0.62 -5.74
N ALA A 85 -7.00 -1.94 -5.91
CA ALA A 85 -6.89 -2.58 -7.22
C ALA A 85 -8.05 -2.17 -8.13
N ARG A 86 -9.26 -2.12 -7.61
CA ARG A 86 -10.44 -1.72 -8.38
C ARG A 86 -10.35 -0.27 -8.85
N ILE A 87 -9.96 0.63 -7.95
CA ILE A 87 -9.81 2.05 -8.31
C ILE A 87 -8.70 2.23 -9.35
N ALA A 88 -7.56 1.57 -9.16
CA ALA A 88 -6.46 1.64 -10.11
C ALA A 88 -6.88 1.16 -11.50
N LYS A 89 -7.65 0.07 -11.56
CA LYS A 89 -8.18 -0.45 -12.82
C LYS A 89 -9.12 0.56 -13.49
N GLU A 90 -10.02 1.16 -12.73
CA GLU A 90 -10.94 2.17 -13.25
C GLU A 90 -10.20 3.40 -13.79
N LEU A 91 -9.06 3.74 -13.21
CA LEU A 91 -8.25 4.85 -13.67
C LEU A 91 -7.40 4.50 -14.90
N GLY A 92 -7.41 3.26 -15.34
CA GLY A 92 -6.70 2.85 -16.56
C GLY A 92 -5.35 2.19 -16.34
N TYR A 93 -4.95 1.95 -15.10
CA TYR A 93 -3.67 1.30 -14.82
C TYR A 93 -3.74 -0.20 -15.11
N SER A 94 -2.60 -0.77 -15.48
CA SER A 94 -2.51 -2.18 -15.88
C SER A 94 -2.10 -3.10 -14.74
N LYS A 95 -1.45 -2.56 -13.72
CA LYS A 95 -0.85 -3.35 -12.65
C LYS A 95 -0.77 -2.54 -11.36
N ILE A 96 -0.90 -3.22 -10.23
CA ILE A 96 -0.67 -2.61 -8.92
C ILE A 96 0.23 -3.53 -8.11
N ILE A 97 1.17 -2.94 -7.38
CA ILE A 97 2.14 -3.67 -6.55
C ILE A 97 2.09 -3.16 -5.11
N THR A 98 2.63 -3.97 -4.21
CA THR A 98 2.89 -3.56 -2.84
C THR A 98 3.98 -4.45 -2.25
N TYR A 99 4.56 -4.00 -1.15
CA TYR A 99 5.60 -4.74 -0.43
C TYR A 99 5.16 -5.02 0.99
N ILE A 100 5.45 -6.22 1.46
CA ILE A 100 5.31 -6.56 2.88
C ILE A 100 6.63 -7.16 3.35
N LEU A 101 6.82 -7.22 4.67
CA LEU A 101 7.98 -7.92 5.24
C LEU A 101 7.86 -9.41 4.97
N ASN A 102 8.99 -10.08 4.72
CA ASN A 102 8.95 -11.51 4.43
C ASN A 102 8.48 -12.33 5.63
N SER A 103 8.52 -11.76 6.84
CA SER A 103 7.98 -12.39 8.04
C SER A 103 6.44 -12.34 8.11
N GLU A 104 5.80 -11.54 7.26
CA GLU A 104 4.35 -11.45 7.21
C GLU A 104 3.77 -12.48 6.26
N SER A 105 2.59 -13.01 6.59
CA SER A 105 1.99 -14.12 5.83
C SER A 105 1.48 -13.73 4.44
N GLY A 106 1.12 -12.47 4.24
CA GLY A 106 0.49 -12.03 3.01
C GLY A 106 -0.95 -12.52 2.83
N ALA A 107 -1.57 -12.99 3.91
CA ALA A 107 -2.93 -13.57 3.83
C ALA A 107 -3.95 -12.61 3.23
N SER A 108 -3.91 -11.33 3.63
CA SER A 108 -4.83 -10.31 3.11
C SER A 108 -4.65 -10.07 1.62
N LEU A 109 -3.41 -10.11 1.15
CA LEU A 109 -3.09 -9.95 -0.28
C LEU A 109 -3.57 -11.15 -1.09
N LYS A 110 -3.29 -12.35 -0.61
CA LYS A 110 -3.73 -13.58 -1.27
C LYS A 110 -5.26 -13.66 -1.33
N ALA A 111 -5.93 -13.28 -0.24
CA ALA A 111 -7.39 -13.23 -0.20
C ALA A 111 -7.97 -12.23 -1.19
N SER A 112 -7.20 -11.21 -1.57
CA SER A 112 -7.62 -10.16 -2.50
C SER A 112 -7.18 -10.42 -3.95
N GLY A 113 -6.64 -11.62 -4.23
CA GLY A 113 -6.24 -12.00 -5.59
C GLY A 113 -4.87 -11.51 -6.01
N TRP A 114 -4.06 -11.06 -5.07
CA TRP A 114 -2.68 -10.66 -5.36
C TRP A 114 -1.76 -11.87 -5.30
N GLN A 115 -0.67 -11.83 -6.05
CA GLN A 115 0.30 -12.91 -6.13
C GLN A 115 1.71 -12.40 -5.82
N ILE A 116 2.54 -13.29 -5.29
CA ILE A 116 3.95 -12.98 -5.09
C ILE A 116 4.60 -12.79 -6.46
N GLU A 117 5.28 -11.66 -6.63
CA GLU A 117 5.99 -11.33 -7.86
C GLU A 117 7.49 -11.47 -7.71
N ALA A 118 8.04 -11.07 -6.56
CA ALA A 118 9.47 -11.13 -6.32
C ALA A 118 9.76 -11.04 -4.83
N GLU A 119 10.92 -11.55 -4.46
CA GLU A 119 11.48 -11.35 -3.12
C GLU A 119 12.66 -10.41 -3.24
N THR A 120 12.76 -9.46 -2.31
CA THR A 120 13.88 -8.53 -2.25
C THR A 120 14.76 -8.89 -1.07
N LYS A 121 16.05 -8.70 -1.22
CA LYS A 121 17.00 -9.00 -0.13
C LYS A 121 16.90 -8.01 1.03
N GLY A 122 16.15 -6.95 0.87
CA GLY A 122 16.21 -5.82 1.76
C GLY A 122 17.50 -5.07 1.52
N GLY A 123 17.72 -4.03 2.25
CA GLY A 123 18.91 -3.24 2.14
C GLY A 123 18.61 -1.77 2.19
N SER A 124 19.63 -1.02 2.57
CA SER A 124 19.56 0.41 2.59
C SER A 124 19.62 0.93 1.14
N TRP A 125 18.84 1.93 0.87
CA TRP A 125 18.96 2.70 -0.38
C TRP A 125 20.20 3.59 -0.37
N ASP A 126 20.94 3.59 0.74
CA ASP A 126 22.19 4.35 0.87
C ASP A 126 23.24 3.74 -0.03
N ARG A 127 23.92 4.61 -0.76
CA ARG A 127 25.09 4.27 -1.57
C ARG A 127 26.26 5.13 -1.11
N PRO A 128 27.50 4.69 -1.35
CA PRO A 128 28.65 5.51 -0.97
C PRO A 128 28.59 6.95 -1.47
N SER A 129 27.94 7.16 -2.62
CA SER A 129 27.78 8.50 -3.23
C SER A 129 26.49 9.21 -2.81
N ARG A 130 25.58 8.52 -2.11
CA ARG A 130 24.27 9.05 -1.76
C ARG A 130 23.77 8.38 -0.50
N ARG A 131 23.97 9.02 0.62
CA ARG A 131 23.36 8.54 1.87
C ARG A 131 21.95 9.05 2.00
N ARG A 132 21.06 8.15 2.38
CA ARG A 132 19.70 8.47 2.74
C ARG A 132 19.47 8.13 4.19
N THR A 133 18.91 9.06 4.94
CA THR A 133 18.36 8.75 6.24
C THR A 133 16.99 8.13 6.02
N THR A 134 16.77 6.92 6.50
CA THR A 134 15.48 6.26 6.41
C THR A 134 15.13 5.60 7.72
N THR A 135 13.86 5.69 8.10
CA THR A 135 13.31 4.99 9.26
C THR A 135 12.68 3.66 8.87
N ALA A 136 12.60 3.36 7.58
CA ALA A 136 12.03 2.10 7.09
C ALA A 136 12.92 0.92 7.47
N PRO A 137 12.35 -0.23 7.85
CA PRO A 137 13.13 -1.41 8.19
C PRO A 137 13.99 -1.87 7.01
N ILE A 138 15.27 -2.20 7.30
CA ILE A 138 16.20 -2.75 6.33
C ILE A 138 16.13 -4.28 6.47
N VAL A 139 15.08 -4.88 5.95
CA VAL A 139 14.83 -6.32 6.02
C VAL A 139 14.31 -6.83 4.69
N PRO A 140 14.46 -8.14 4.42
CA PRO A 140 13.89 -8.71 3.20
C PRO A 140 12.40 -8.46 3.12
N LYS A 141 11.94 -8.14 1.92
CA LYS A 141 10.55 -7.86 1.63
C LYS A 141 10.05 -8.74 0.50
N VAL A 142 8.76 -8.94 0.44
CA VAL A 142 8.10 -9.66 -0.63
C VAL A 142 7.26 -8.67 -1.41
N ARG A 143 7.46 -8.63 -2.72
CA ARG A 143 6.63 -7.80 -3.59
C ARG A 143 5.48 -8.64 -4.10
N TYR A 144 4.27 -8.15 -3.88
CA TYR A 144 3.05 -8.72 -4.42
C TYR A 144 2.55 -7.84 -5.56
N SER A 145 1.88 -8.46 -6.52
CA SER A 145 1.27 -7.72 -7.61
C SER A 145 -0.10 -8.28 -7.94
N ARG A 146 -0.91 -7.43 -8.57
CA ARG A 146 -2.16 -7.83 -9.17
C ARG A 146 -2.23 -7.22 -10.56
N ILE A 147 -2.44 -8.08 -11.56
CA ILE A 147 -2.62 -7.64 -12.94
C ILE A 147 -4.08 -7.18 -13.08
N LEU A 148 -4.27 -5.97 -13.58
CA LEU A 148 -5.58 -5.33 -13.63
C LEU A 148 -6.22 -5.42 -15.00
N ARG A 149 -5.40 -5.52 -16.06
CA ARG A 149 -5.87 -5.64 -17.43
C ARG A 149 -5.13 -6.76 -18.13
N LYS A 150 -5.88 -7.61 -18.81
CA LYS A 150 -5.31 -8.60 -19.71
C LYS A 150 -5.32 -8.01 -21.12
N GLU A 151 -4.17 -8.01 -21.73
CA GLU A 151 -4.06 -7.68 -23.13
C GLU A 151 -4.17 -8.94 -23.97
#